data_bce97cd9f10259f9043958a9226d1dcf
#
_entry.id   bce97cd9f10259f9043958a9226d1dcf
#
_cell.length_a   1.000
_cell.length_b   1.000
_cell.length_c   1.000
_cell.angle_alpha   90.00
_cell.angle_beta   90.00
_cell.angle_gamma   90.00
#
_symmetry.space_group_name_H-M   'P 1'
#
loop_
_entity.id
_entity.type
_entity.pdbx_description
1 polymer ?
#
loop_
_entity_poly.entity_id
_entity_poly.type
_entity_poly.pdbx_seq_one_letter_code
_entity_poly.pdbx_strand_id
1 'polypeptide(L)'
;MPTILDVYERTFAKDLKLSQKASQLFPDGVTHDGRQMSPFPIYITRAEGAYKWGVDDNVFIDYWAGHGALLLGHNPPEIVKATTAQMLLGTHYGACHPLELEWGELITELVPSAERVRFVSSGTEATLMAIRLARTFTQKNKVLKFEGHFHGWHDSVIMGAHKPYDAPIPGVPQEILDYTVQSPPNDIDAVEKLLKTDEDIGCVILEPTGASFGTIPTNGEFLKQLRELTLDYGVVLIFDEVITGFRVAPGGAQGYYNVTPDLTTLAKIVAGGLPGGALVGKKEILELISVDAEEEGLKMPHPGTFNANPVSASAGIEMLKIVKTGKPNEIANLMAQKLRDKLNEVIDSYKLDWVIYGEFSGIRFLVGHGEKDLRTKDFDPYTWDYRKLKENNDPELLKSLRCGLLLNGIDLASNGGMTTAAHSDEDITRTVDAFERTVDMMRVDGLILNS
;
A
#
# COMPACT_ATOMS: atom_id res chain seq x y z
N MET A 1 17.23 -23.78 -26.14
CA MET A 1 17.74 -22.44 -25.77
C MET A 1 17.69 -22.36 -24.24
N PRO A 2 18.53 -21.55 -23.58
CA PRO A 2 18.38 -21.37 -22.13
C PRO A 2 17.04 -20.71 -21.82
N THR A 3 16.39 -21.13 -20.74
CA THR A 3 15.12 -20.55 -20.26
C THR A 3 15.33 -19.18 -19.64
N ILE A 4 14.23 -18.43 -19.41
CA ILE A 4 14.26 -17.14 -18.67
C ILE A 4 14.98 -17.32 -17.33
N LEU A 5 14.72 -18.41 -16.61
CA LEU A 5 15.34 -18.68 -15.31
C LEU A 5 16.85 -18.97 -15.43
N ASP A 6 17.28 -19.73 -16.44
CA ASP A 6 18.70 -19.98 -16.70
C ASP A 6 19.45 -18.66 -16.99
N VAL A 7 18.82 -17.75 -17.75
CA VAL A 7 19.40 -16.45 -18.06
C VAL A 7 19.45 -15.57 -16.81
N TYR A 8 18.37 -15.57 -16.01
CA TYR A 8 18.29 -14.84 -14.75
C TYR A 8 19.40 -15.20 -13.77
N GLU A 9 19.59 -16.50 -13.52
CA GLU A 9 20.63 -17.00 -12.60
C GLU A 9 22.04 -16.62 -13.05
N ARG A 10 22.30 -16.62 -14.34
CA ARG A 10 23.62 -16.22 -14.90
C ARG A 10 23.82 -14.71 -14.82
N THR A 11 22.80 -13.94 -15.15
CA THR A 11 22.87 -12.46 -15.17
C THR A 11 23.04 -11.91 -13.76
N PHE A 12 22.35 -12.47 -12.78
CA PHE A 12 22.36 -12.00 -11.39
C PHE A 12 23.14 -12.92 -10.44
N ALA A 13 24.32 -13.38 -10.90
CA ALA A 13 25.14 -14.34 -10.15
C ALA A 13 25.68 -13.81 -8.81
N LYS A 14 25.87 -12.48 -8.66
CA LYS A 14 26.24 -11.89 -7.37
C LYS A 14 25.06 -11.84 -6.41
N ASP A 15 23.85 -11.56 -6.92
CA ASP A 15 22.62 -11.58 -6.14
C ASP A 15 22.35 -12.99 -5.59
N LEU A 16 22.57 -14.04 -6.40
CA LEU A 16 22.48 -15.43 -5.94
C LEU A 16 23.42 -15.69 -4.75
N LYS A 17 24.67 -15.25 -4.80
CA LYS A 17 25.61 -15.42 -3.69
C LYS A 17 25.17 -14.67 -2.43
N LEU A 18 24.62 -13.47 -2.59
CA LEU A 18 24.08 -12.70 -1.47
C LEU A 18 22.85 -13.38 -0.87
N SER A 19 21.96 -13.91 -1.70
CA SER A 19 20.79 -14.64 -1.27
C SER A 19 21.15 -15.93 -0.50
N GLN A 20 22.15 -16.69 -0.95
CA GLN A 20 22.69 -17.84 -0.24
C GLN A 20 23.26 -17.48 1.14
N LYS A 21 23.91 -16.32 1.27
CA LYS A 21 24.35 -15.81 2.56
C LYS A 21 23.19 -15.33 3.43
N ALA A 22 22.22 -14.66 2.85
CA ALA A 22 21.04 -14.14 3.56
C ALA A 22 20.18 -15.25 4.15
N SER A 23 20.04 -16.39 3.45
CA SER A 23 19.31 -17.57 3.96
C SER A 23 19.92 -18.18 5.24
N GLN A 24 21.18 -17.87 5.56
CA GLN A 24 21.82 -18.27 6.82
C GLN A 24 21.55 -17.27 7.96
N LEU A 25 21.04 -16.08 7.66
CA LEU A 25 20.85 -15.00 8.62
C LEU A 25 19.37 -14.69 8.87
N PHE A 26 18.54 -14.82 7.86
CA PHE A 26 17.14 -14.40 7.89
C PHE A 26 16.21 -15.55 7.48
N PRO A 27 15.02 -15.67 8.08
CA PRO A 27 13.98 -16.55 7.57
C PRO A 27 13.73 -16.26 6.08
N ASP A 28 13.64 -17.30 5.26
CA ASP A 28 13.51 -17.21 3.79
C ASP A 28 14.56 -16.34 3.08
N GLY A 29 15.65 -15.96 3.77
CA GLY A 29 16.70 -15.09 3.23
C GLY A 29 16.31 -13.64 3.04
N VAL A 30 15.19 -13.19 3.63
CA VAL A 30 14.67 -11.82 3.49
C VAL A 30 14.27 -11.22 4.84
N THR A 31 14.18 -9.89 4.88
CA THR A 31 13.75 -9.14 6.07
C THR A 31 12.32 -8.60 5.96
N HIS A 32 11.61 -8.98 4.91
CA HIS A 32 10.20 -8.62 4.66
C HIS A 32 9.63 -9.60 3.62
N ASP A 33 8.48 -10.22 3.90
CA ASP A 33 7.85 -11.26 3.06
C ASP A 33 7.66 -10.82 1.61
N GLY A 34 7.23 -9.59 1.38
CA GLY A 34 7.08 -9.03 0.04
C GLY A 34 8.38 -8.87 -0.76
N ARG A 35 9.55 -9.12 -0.17
CA ARG A 35 10.85 -9.15 -0.87
C ARG A 35 11.27 -10.55 -1.28
N GLN A 36 10.58 -11.57 -0.77
CA GLN A 36 10.80 -12.96 -1.16
C GLN A 36 10.49 -13.12 -2.66
N MET A 37 11.39 -13.77 -3.38
CA MET A 37 11.29 -13.99 -4.82
C MET A 37 12.00 -15.29 -5.22
N SER A 38 11.39 -16.06 -6.12
CA SER A 38 12.02 -17.22 -6.73
C SER A 38 12.59 -16.87 -8.12
N PRO A 39 13.82 -17.32 -8.46
CA PRO A 39 14.68 -18.22 -7.69
C PRO A 39 15.41 -17.51 -6.52
N PHE A 40 15.64 -16.21 -6.59
CA PHE A 40 16.23 -15.37 -5.54
C PHE A 40 15.97 -13.89 -5.85
N PRO A 41 15.94 -12.98 -4.84
CA PRO A 41 15.73 -11.56 -5.04
C PRO A 41 17.00 -10.87 -5.56
N ILE A 42 16.84 -9.70 -6.24
CA ILE A 42 17.92 -8.79 -6.56
C ILE A 42 18.29 -7.92 -5.34
N TYR A 43 19.55 -7.52 -5.25
CA TYR A 43 20.08 -6.64 -4.19
C TYR A 43 20.44 -5.28 -4.75
N ILE A 44 19.90 -4.22 -4.14
CA ILE A 44 20.03 -2.84 -4.60
C ILE A 44 21.08 -2.12 -3.77
N THR A 45 21.97 -1.38 -4.42
CA THR A 45 23.08 -0.62 -3.80
C THR A 45 22.82 0.88 -3.74
N ARG A 46 22.06 1.43 -4.70
CA ARG A 46 21.67 2.84 -4.74
C ARG A 46 20.38 3.03 -5.54
N ALA A 47 19.74 4.17 -5.35
CA ALA A 47 18.55 4.56 -6.10
C ALA A 47 18.48 6.08 -6.25
N GLU A 48 17.88 6.57 -7.36
CA GLU A 48 17.68 7.98 -7.64
C GLU A 48 16.54 8.17 -8.64
N GLY A 49 15.64 9.12 -8.39
CA GLY A 49 14.48 9.37 -9.25
C GLY A 49 13.60 8.13 -9.39
N ALA A 50 13.38 7.69 -10.63
CA ALA A 50 12.65 6.47 -10.96
C ALA A 50 13.52 5.21 -11.04
N TYR A 51 14.82 5.29 -10.70
CA TYR A 51 15.79 4.24 -10.98
C TYR A 51 16.41 3.61 -9.73
N LYS A 52 16.76 2.33 -9.86
CA LYS A 52 17.56 1.55 -8.89
C LYS A 52 18.74 0.88 -9.57
N TRP A 53 19.85 0.70 -8.86
CA TRP A 53 21.04 0.02 -9.32
C TRP A 53 21.33 -1.20 -8.45
N GLY A 54 21.46 -2.35 -9.09
CA GLY A 54 21.84 -3.60 -8.46
C GLY A 54 23.33 -3.70 -8.12
N VAL A 55 23.71 -4.81 -7.50
CA VAL A 55 25.11 -5.09 -7.09
C VAL A 55 26.07 -5.32 -8.27
N ASP A 56 25.55 -5.56 -9.46
CA ASP A 56 26.29 -5.69 -10.72
C ASP A 56 26.14 -4.45 -11.62
N ASP A 57 25.75 -3.30 -11.05
CA ASP A 57 25.46 -2.05 -11.74
C ASP A 57 24.33 -2.13 -12.78
N ASN A 58 23.54 -3.19 -12.76
CA ASN A 58 22.30 -3.28 -13.53
C ASN A 58 21.34 -2.16 -13.11
N VAL A 59 20.71 -1.53 -14.09
CA VAL A 59 19.78 -0.41 -13.87
C VAL A 59 18.35 -0.86 -14.08
N PHE A 60 17.48 -0.53 -13.13
CA PHE A 60 16.07 -0.88 -13.18
C PHE A 60 15.21 0.37 -13.06
N ILE A 61 14.15 0.47 -13.88
CA ILE A 61 13.05 1.39 -13.62
C ILE A 61 12.20 0.79 -12.48
N ASP A 62 11.98 1.57 -11.42
CA ASP A 62 11.36 1.11 -10.17
C ASP A 62 9.87 1.42 -10.09
N TYR A 63 9.05 0.38 -10.04
CA TYR A 63 7.61 0.48 -9.78
C TYR A 63 7.18 -0.01 -8.39
N TRP A 64 8.14 -0.36 -7.52
CA TRP A 64 7.85 -0.65 -6.11
C TRP A 64 7.64 0.63 -5.30
N ALA A 65 8.29 1.71 -5.71
CA ALA A 65 8.22 3.02 -5.07
C ALA A 65 8.33 2.95 -3.53
N GLY A 66 9.27 2.12 -3.03
CA GLY A 66 9.45 1.91 -1.60
C GLY A 66 8.20 1.33 -0.90
N HIS A 67 7.53 0.34 -1.49
CA HIS A 67 6.21 -0.16 -1.06
C HIS A 67 5.14 0.94 -0.99
N GLY A 68 5.22 1.91 -1.90
CA GLY A 68 4.28 3.03 -2.00
C GLY A 68 4.65 4.24 -1.13
N ALA A 69 5.83 4.28 -0.52
CA ALA A 69 6.26 5.42 0.30
C ALA A 69 6.85 6.59 -0.51
N LEU A 70 7.26 6.35 -1.75
CA LEU A 70 8.08 7.29 -2.53
C LEU A 70 7.27 7.91 -3.68
N LEU A 71 6.33 8.83 -3.37
CA LEU A 71 5.57 9.53 -4.40
C LEU A 71 6.46 10.38 -5.33
N LEU A 72 7.53 10.97 -4.79
CA LEU A 72 8.47 11.81 -5.54
C LEU A 72 9.61 11.02 -6.21
N GLY A 73 9.62 9.68 -6.08
CA GLY A 73 10.76 8.86 -6.45
C GLY A 73 11.84 8.81 -5.37
N HIS A 74 13.00 8.25 -5.72
CA HIS A 74 14.14 8.11 -4.82
C HIS A 74 14.94 9.41 -4.70
N ASN A 75 15.40 9.71 -3.49
CA ASN A 75 16.32 10.80 -3.16
C ASN A 75 15.93 12.18 -3.72
N PRO A 76 14.67 12.64 -3.55
CA PRO A 76 14.33 14.01 -3.97
C PRO A 76 15.21 15.01 -3.20
N PRO A 77 15.82 16.00 -3.90
CA PRO A 77 16.86 16.87 -3.33
C PRO A 77 16.40 17.63 -2.08
N GLU A 78 15.15 18.07 -2.03
CA GLU A 78 14.56 18.81 -0.92
C GLU A 78 14.52 17.96 0.36
N ILE A 79 14.10 16.70 0.24
CA ILE A 79 14.02 15.76 1.36
C ILE A 79 15.43 15.39 1.83
N VAL A 80 16.36 15.08 0.90
CA VAL A 80 17.76 14.76 1.23
C VAL A 80 18.41 15.92 1.98
N LYS A 81 18.20 17.16 1.51
CA LYS A 81 18.75 18.35 2.15
C LYS A 81 18.21 18.55 3.58
N ALA A 82 16.88 18.43 3.76
CA ALA A 82 16.24 18.63 5.06
C ALA A 82 16.66 17.56 6.07
N THR A 83 16.66 16.29 5.67
CA THR A 83 17.06 15.17 6.54
C THR A 83 18.53 15.24 6.92
N THR A 84 19.43 15.56 5.97
CA THR A 84 20.86 15.71 6.26
C THR A 84 21.11 16.85 7.23
N ALA A 85 20.46 18.00 7.05
CA ALA A 85 20.56 19.12 7.98
C ALA A 85 20.07 18.75 9.39
N GLN A 86 18.93 18.06 9.47
CA GLN A 86 18.37 17.62 10.76
C GLN A 86 19.27 16.58 11.47
N MET A 87 19.88 15.66 10.75
CA MET A 87 20.79 14.67 11.32
C MET A 87 22.01 15.33 12.01
N LEU A 88 22.49 16.47 11.50
CA LEU A 88 23.57 17.25 12.14
C LEU A 88 23.12 17.95 13.43
N LEU A 89 21.83 18.19 13.64
CA LEU A 89 21.26 18.79 14.85
C LEU A 89 20.85 17.75 15.90
N GLY A 90 20.72 16.50 15.50
CA GLY A 90 20.35 15.37 16.35
C GLY A 90 19.25 14.52 15.74
N THR A 91 19.29 13.22 16.05
CA THR A 91 18.41 12.21 15.48
C THR A 91 17.24 11.84 16.39
N HIS A 92 17.34 12.15 17.70
CA HIS A 92 16.31 11.86 18.71
C HIS A 92 16.55 12.70 19.97
N TYR A 93 15.58 13.51 20.36
CA TYR A 93 15.76 14.42 21.49
C TYR A 93 15.22 13.89 22.83
N GLY A 94 14.27 12.96 22.81
CA GLY A 94 13.54 12.56 24.01
C GLY A 94 12.72 13.71 24.63
N ALA A 95 12.40 14.73 23.84
CA ALA A 95 11.68 15.95 24.22
C ALA A 95 10.87 16.46 23.02
N CYS A 96 9.89 17.32 23.27
CA CYS A 96 9.15 18.03 22.23
C CYS A 96 10.06 18.94 21.40
N HIS A 97 9.72 19.15 20.13
CA HIS A 97 10.50 19.99 19.22
C HIS A 97 9.61 20.70 18.18
N PRO A 98 10.06 21.84 17.61
CA PRO A 98 9.23 22.62 16.69
C PRO A 98 8.77 21.88 15.43
N LEU A 99 9.58 20.94 14.93
CA LEU A 99 9.22 20.20 13.69
C LEU A 99 7.99 19.31 13.88
N GLU A 100 7.70 18.78 15.08
CA GLU A 100 6.47 18.01 15.28
C GLU A 100 5.23 18.89 15.16
N LEU A 101 5.31 20.18 15.52
CA LEU A 101 4.22 21.14 15.36
C LEU A 101 4.00 21.45 13.88
N GLU A 102 5.05 21.83 13.15
CA GLU A 102 4.97 22.15 11.72
C GLU A 102 4.45 20.94 10.91
N TRP A 103 4.91 19.73 11.24
CA TRP A 103 4.45 18.50 10.61
C TRP A 103 2.96 18.24 10.89
N GLY A 104 2.52 18.41 12.13
CA GLY A 104 1.13 18.31 12.56
C GLY A 104 0.23 19.33 11.86
N GLU A 105 0.66 20.59 11.76
CA GLU A 105 -0.07 21.67 11.06
C GLU A 105 -0.29 21.33 9.59
N LEU A 106 0.74 20.85 8.88
CA LEU A 106 0.60 20.43 7.48
C LEU A 106 -0.37 19.25 7.31
N ILE A 107 -0.36 18.30 8.23
CA ILE A 107 -1.31 17.18 8.20
C ILE A 107 -2.74 17.67 8.42
N THR A 108 -2.98 18.54 9.41
CA THR A 108 -4.32 19.07 9.68
C THR A 108 -4.82 20.01 8.56
N GLU A 109 -3.93 20.66 7.86
CA GLU A 109 -4.29 21.47 6.70
C GLU A 109 -4.72 20.62 5.49
N LEU A 110 -4.08 19.48 5.28
CA LEU A 110 -4.26 18.65 4.07
C LEU A 110 -5.35 17.60 4.21
N VAL A 111 -5.47 16.98 5.38
CA VAL A 111 -6.34 15.81 5.60
C VAL A 111 -7.69 16.24 6.17
N PRO A 112 -8.82 16.06 5.44
CA PRO A 112 -10.13 16.58 5.84
C PRO A 112 -10.62 16.10 7.23
N SER A 113 -10.29 14.88 7.64
CA SER A 113 -10.70 14.33 8.95
C SER A 113 -9.81 14.76 10.12
N ALA A 114 -8.70 15.46 9.88
CA ALA A 114 -7.67 15.69 10.89
C ALA A 114 -7.98 16.89 11.80
N GLU A 115 -8.82 16.71 12.82
CA GLU A 115 -8.98 17.69 13.90
C GLU A 115 -7.86 17.59 14.95
N ARG A 116 -7.26 16.41 15.12
CA ARG A 116 -6.13 16.11 15.99
C ARG A 116 -5.19 15.12 15.31
N VAL A 117 -3.93 15.15 15.72
CA VAL A 117 -2.86 14.28 15.22
C VAL A 117 -2.17 13.58 16.38
N ARG A 118 -1.90 12.29 16.25
CA ARG A 118 -0.99 11.52 17.10
C ARG A 118 0.00 10.76 16.24
N PHE A 119 1.28 11.04 16.39
CA PHE A 119 2.33 10.36 15.64
C PHE A 119 2.62 8.96 16.19
N VAL A 120 3.02 8.08 15.29
CA VAL A 120 3.45 6.69 15.49
C VAL A 120 4.64 6.38 14.58
N SER A 121 5.23 5.18 14.68
CA SER A 121 6.40 4.82 13.87
C SER A 121 6.08 3.98 12.62
N SER A 122 4.84 3.50 12.48
CA SER A 122 4.43 2.65 11.35
C SER A 122 2.92 2.69 11.11
N GLY A 123 2.48 2.20 9.92
CA GLY A 123 1.06 2.02 9.63
C GLY A 123 0.38 0.98 10.53
N THR A 124 1.08 -0.10 10.88
CA THR A 124 0.57 -1.13 11.81
C THR A 124 0.28 -0.56 13.20
N GLU A 125 1.15 0.32 13.71
CA GLU A 125 0.88 1.05 14.96
C GLU A 125 -0.31 2.00 14.83
N ALA A 126 -0.43 2.70 13.69
CA ALA A 126 -1.55 3.61 13.45
C ALA A 126 -2.90 2.88 13.47
N THR A 127 -2.99 1.73 12.78
CA THR A 127 -4.23 0.92 12.73
C THR A 127 -4.56 0.27 14.07
N LEU A 128 -3.55 -0.23 14.79
CA LEU A 128 -3.72 -0.75 16.16
C LEU A 128 -4.28 0.32 17.09
N MET A 129 -3.72 1.53 17.03
CA MET A 129 -4.15 2.66 17.84
C MET A 129 -5.56 3.10 17.48
N ALA A 130 -5.90 3.18 16.18
CA ALA A 130 -7.22 3.55 15.71
C ALA A 130 -8.32 2.62 16.25
N ILE A 131 -8.11 1.30 16.16
CA ILE A 131 -9.07 0.31 16.67
C ILE A 131 -9.20 0.37 18.19
N ARG A 132 -8.10 0.54 18.93
CA ARG A 132 -8.16 0.69 20.38
C ARG A 132 -8.95 1.92 20.80
N LEU A 133 -8.72 3.06 20.15
CA LEU A 133 -9.48 4.29 20.42
C LEU A 133 -10.94 4.14 20.06
N ALA A 134 -11.25 3.52 18.92
CA ALA A 134 -12.63 3.26 18.51
C ALA A 134 -13.37 2.37 19.52
N ARG A 135 -12.72 1.30 20.02
CA ARG A 135 -13.27 0.44 21.09
C ARG A 135 -13.48 1.21 22.40
N THR A 136 -12.52 2.05 22.80
CA THR A 136 -12.65 2.89 24.01
C THR A 136 -13.77 3.90 23.85
N PHE A 137 -13.91 4.53 22.69
CA PHE A 137 -14.95 5.53 22.41
C PHE A 137 -16.35 4.94 22.38
N THR A 138 -16.52 3.83 21.67
CA THR A 138 -17.83 3.18 21.49
C THR A 138 -18.21 2.25 22.63
N GLN A 139 -17.28 1.85 23.50
CA GLN A 139 -17.45 0.82 24.52
C GLN A 139 -17.89 -0.53 23.94
N LYS A 140 -17.51 -0.82 22.68
CA LYS A 140 -17.78 -2.04 21.92
C LYS A 140 -16.47 -2.72 21.53
N ASN A 141 -16.48 -4.05 21.33
CA ASN A 141 -15.24 -4.82 21.22
C ASN A 141 -14.88 -5.20 19.78
N LYS A 142 -15.87 -5.34 18.89
CA LYS A 142 -15.64 -5.91 17.56
C LYS A 142 -15.26 -4.86 16.52
N VAL A 143 -14.38 -5.27 15.61
CA VAL A 143 -14.01 -4.54 14.41
C VAL A 143 -14.55 -5.25 13.18
N LEU A 144 -15.26 -4.53 12.31
CA LEU A 144 -15.65 -5.00 11.00
C LEU A 144 -14.60 -4.56 9.99
N LYS A 145 -14.12 -5.50 9.18
CA LYS A 145 -13.21 -5.26 8.06
C LYS A 145 -13.67 -6.01 6.81
N PHE A 146 -13.03 -5.75 5.67
CA PHE A 146 -13.40 -6.37 4.40
C PHE A 146 -12.40 -7.46 4.01
N GLU A 147 -12.91 -8.56 3.42
CA GLU A 147 -12.09 -9.64 2.88
C GLU A 147 -11.08 -9.09 1.88
N GLY A 148 -9.83 -9.52 2.00
CA GLY A 148 -8.74 -9.07 1.15
C GLY A 148 -8.05 -7.77 1.58
N HIS A 149 -8.65 -6.94 2.44
CA HIS A 149 -8.02 -5.71 2.93
C HIS A 149 -6.90 -6.01 3.94
N PHE A 150 -5.80 -5.25 3.84
CA PHE A 150 -4.64 -5.40 4.72
C PHE A 150 -4.43 -4.13 5.56
N HIS A 151 -4.40 -4.30 6.89
CA HIS A 151 -4.29 -3.19 7.83
C HIS A 151 -3.12 -3.36 8.82
N GLY A 152 -2.09 -4.07 8.42
CA GLY A 152 -0.98 -4.45 9.30
C GLY A 152 -1.10 -5.91 9.77
N TRP A 153 -0.15 -6.32 10.62
CA TRP A 153 -0.02 -7.72 11.04
C TRP A 153 -0.38 -7.96 12.51
N HIS A 154 -0.99 -6.98 13.20
CA HIS A 154 -1.46 -7.16 14.57
C HIS A 154 -2.76 -7.99 14.63
N ASP A 155 -2.99 -8.63 15.76
CA ASP A 155 -4.01 -9.67 15.98
C ASP A 155 -5.43 -9.26 15.56
N SER A 156 -5.81 -7.99 15.77
CA SER A 156 -7.18 -7.49 15.48
C SER A 156 -7.50 -7.36 13.99
N VAL A 157 -6.52 -7.46 13.06
CA VAL A 157 -6.76 -7.19 11.63
C VAL A 157 -6.10 -8.18 10.68
N ILE A 158 -5.22 -9.06 11.18
CA ILE A 158 -4.45 -9.96 10.31
C ILE A 158 -5.36 -11.00 9.61
N MET A 159 -6.43 -11.45 10.26
CA MET A 159 -7.40 -12.36 9.67
C MET A 159 -8.08 -11.71 8.46
N GLY A 160 -8.36 -12.47 7.42
CA GLY A 160 -9.06 -12.00 6.22
C GLY A 160 -8.22 -11.19 5.22
N ALA A 161 -6.90 -11.03 5.45
CA ALA A 161 -6.03 -10.34 4.50
C ALA A 161 -5.68 -11.20 3.27
N HIS A 162 -5.62 -12.52 3.45
CA HIS A 162 -5.29 -13.52 2.41
C HIS A 162 -6.23 -14.71 2.50
N LYS A 163 -6.38 -15.45 1.40
CA LYS A 163 -7.16 -16.70 1.37
C LYS A 163 -6.46 -17.83 2.14
N PRO A 164 -7.24 -18.74 2.74
CA PRO A 164 -8.69 -18.59 2.98
C PRO A 164 -8.95 -17.53 4.04
N TYR A 165 -9.92 -16.64 3.77
CA TYR A 165 -10.16 -15.43 4.58
C TYR A 165 -10.62 -15.71 6.01
N ASP A 166 -11.17 -16.88 6.25
CA ASP A 166 -11.69 -17.38 7.54
C ASP A 166 -10.71 -18.34 8.25
N ALA A 167 -9.50 -18.53 7.72
CA ALA A 167 -8.53 -19.44 8.33
C ALA A 167 -8.02 -18.92 9.69
N PRO A 168 -7.81 -19.81 10.65
CA PRO A 168 -7.08 -19.47 11.87
C PRO A 168 -5.69 -18.92 11.57
N ILE A 169 -5.27 -17.92 12.32
CA ILE A 169 -3.95 -17.30 12.15
C ILE A 169 -2.99 -17.90 13.19
N PRO A 170 -1.88 -18.54 12.78
CA PRO A 170 -0.90 -19.08 13.71
C PRO A 170 -0.40 -18.03 14.72
N GLY A 171 -0.45 -18.36 15.99
CA GLY A 171 0.00 -17.47 17.07
C GLY A 171 -1.03 -16.48 17.57
N VAL A 172 -2.21 -16.38 16.95
CA VAL A 172 -3.32 -15.54 17.44
C VAL A 172 -4.37 -16.44 18.12
N PRO A 173 -4.69 -16.20 19.41
CA PRO A 173 -5.75 -16.93 20.11
C PRO A 173 -7.11 -16.76 19.41
N GLN A 174 -7.93 -17.82 19.41
CA GLN A 174 -9.24 -17.79 18.73
C GLN A 174 -10.15 -16.70 19.33
N GLU A 175 -10.07 -16.49 20.63
CA GLU A 175 -10.86 -15.47 21.33
C GLU A 175 -10.56 -14.05 20.81
N ILE A 176 -9.37 -13.79 20.30
CA ILE A 176 -9.03 -12.49 19.67
C ILE A 176 -9.58 -12.43 18.26
N LEU A 177 -9.52 -13.52 17.51
CA LEU A 177 -10.08 -13.60 16.16
C LEU A 177 -11.61 -13.41 16.17
N ASP A 178 -12.30 -13.85 17.22
CA ASP A 178 -13.76 -13.71 17.38
C ASP A 178 -14.21 -12.25 17.49
N TYR A 179 -13.30 -11.33 17.77
CA TYR A 179 -13.55 -9.87 17.73
C TYR A 179 -13.37 -9.25 16.35
N THR A 180 -13.02 -10.03 15.33
CA THR A 180 -12.88 -9.56 13.95
C THR A 180 -14.03 -10.09 13.09
N VAL A 181 -14.90 -9.18 12.66
CA VAL A 181 -16.03 -9.48 11.78
C VAL A 181 -15.61 -9.16 10.33
N GLN A 182 -15.92 -10.04 9.40
CA GLN A 182 -15.58 -9.86 7.99
C GLN A 182 -16.82 -9.67 7.13
N SER A 183 -16.72 -8.80 6.13
CA SER A 183 -17.72 -8.58 5.08
C SER A 183 -17.09 -8.71 3.70
N PRO A 184 -17.82 -9.18 2.68
CA PRO A 184 -17.41 -9.01 1.29
C PRO A 184 -17.17 -7.52 0.96
N PRO A 185 -16.18 -7.17 0.13
CA PRO A 185 -15.98 -5.80 -0.32
C PRO A 185 -17.14 -5.33 -1.21
N ASN A 186 -17.46 -4.03 -1.16
CA ASN A 186 -18.53 -3.37 -1.94
C ASN A 186 -19.97 -3.93 -1.73
N ASP A 187 -20.22 -4.65 -0.66
CA ASP A 187 -21.56 -5.20 -0.33
C ASP A 187 -22.14 -4.45 0.88
N ILE A 188 -22.88 -3.38 0.61
CA ILE A 188 -23.46 -2.54 1.66
C ILE A 188 -24.56 -3.26 2.44
N ASP A 189 -25.34 -4.14 1.77
CA ASP A 189 -26.40 -4.90 2.40
C ASP A 189 -25.84 -5.91 3.41
N ALA A 190 -24.71 -6.55 3.08
CA ALA A 190 -23.99 -7.41 4.00
C ALA A 190 -23.50 -6.64 5.23
N VAL A 191 -22.94 -5.44 5.05
CA VAL A 191 -22.52 -4.58 6.17
C VAL A 191 -23.70 -4.19 7.03
N GLU A 192 -24.80 -3.71 6.44
CA GLU A 192 -25.99 -3.32 7.18
C GLU A 192 -26.57 -4.48 8.00
N LYS A 193 -26.62 -5.67 7.40
CA LYS A 193 -27.07 -6.88 8.10
C LYS A 193 -26.20 -7.20 9.31
N LEU A 194 -24.87 -7.10 9.18
CA LEU A 194 -23.94 -7.34 10.29
C LEU A 194 -24.15 -6.32 11.41
N LEU A 195 -24.25 -5.04 11.10
CA LEU A 195 -24.50 -3.99 12.09
C LEU A 195 -25.84 -4.12 12.80
N LYS A 196 -26.88 -4.63 12.12
CA LYS A 196 -28.19 -4.91 12.70
C LYS A 196 -28.20 -6.11 13.66
N THR A 197 -27.36 -7.12 13.40
CA THR A 197 -27.38 -8.39 14.13
C THR A 197 -26.31 -8.49 15.21
N ASP A 198 -25.30 -7.63 15.19
CA ASP A 198 -24.19 -7.64 16.14
C ASP A 198 -23.92 -6.22 16.67
N GLU A 199 -24.56 -5.91 17.80
CA GLU A 199 -24.45 -4.61 18.45
C GLU A 199 -23.04 -4.33 19.04
N ASP A 200 -22.18 -5.36 19.16
CA ASP A 200 -20.82 -5.22 19.70
C ASP A 200 -19.80 -4.71 18.65
N ILE A 201 -20.22 -4.51 17.38
CA ILE A 201 -19.36 -3.88 16.37
C ILE A 201 -19.20 -2.40 16.71
N GLY A 202 -17.96 -2.01 17.07
CA GLY A 202 -17.62 -0.63 17.48
C GLY A 202 -17.00 0.20 16.36
N CYS A 203 -16.37 -0.45 15.38
CA CYS A 203 -15.76 0.26 14.26
C CYS A 203 -15.74 -0.57 12.98
N VAL A 204 -15.68 0.15 11.85
CA VAL A 204 -15.42 -0.40 10.51
C VAL A 204 -14.12 0.17 10.01
N ILE A 205 -13.22 -0.68 9.50
CA ILE A 205 -11.95 -0.26 8.89
C ILE A 205 -11.86 -0.74 7.44
N LEU A 206 -11.41 0.14 6.53
CA LEU A 206 -11.16 -0.23 5.14
C LEU A 206 -10.06 0.62 4.49
N GLU A 207 -9.43 0.08 3.45
CA GLU A 207 -8.63 0.84 2.48
C GLU A 207 -9.60 1.54 1.50
N PRO A 208 -9.66 2.88 1.44
CA PRO A 208 -10.74 3.57 0.70
C PRO A 208 -10.67 3.45 -0.82
N THR A 209 -9.53 3.05 -1.40
CA THR A 209 -9.45 2.68 -2.82
C THR A 209 -9.58 1.17 -3.05
N GLY A 210 -9.87 0.41 -1.98
CA GLY A 210 -9.96 -1.04 -2.00
C GLY A 210 -8.64 -1.75 -1.71
N ALA A 211 -8.73 -3.05 -1.53
CA ALA A 211 -7.66 -3.89 -1.02
C ALA A 211 -6.33 -3.69 -1.76
N SER A 212 -5.26 -3.50 -1.01
CA SER A 212 -3.89 -3.35 -1.53
C SER A 212 -3.80 -2.27 -2.62
N PHE A 213 -4.39 -1.11 -2.37
CA PHE A 213 -4.43 0.02 -3.31
C PHE A 213 -5.12 -0.33 -4.65
N GLY A 214 -6.34 -0.89 -4.56
CA GLY A 214 -7.20 -1.14 -5.72
C GLY A 214 -6.96 -2.47 -6.45
N THR A 215 -6.29 -3.45 -5.84
CA THR A 215 -6.30 -4.83 -6.37
C THR A 215 -7.72 -5.41 -6.36
N ILE A 216 -8.48 -5.16 -5.29
CA ILE A 216 -9.94 -5.29 -5.25
C ILE A 216 -10.45 -3.86 -5.10
N PRO A 217 -10.91 -3.19 -6.16
CA PRO A 217 -11.25 -1.77 -6.08
C PRO A 217 -12.51 -1.53 -5.25
N THR A 218 -12.57 -0.38 -4.58
CA THR A 218 -13.75 0.10 -3.85
C THR A 218 -14.35 1.28 -4.59
N ASN A 219 -15.66 1.24 -4.88
CA ASN A 219 -16.31 2.34 -5.57
C ASN A 219 -16.70 3.47 -4.60
N GLY A 220 -16.72 4.71 -5.12
CA GLY A 220 -17.00 5.90 -4.32
C GLY A 220 -18.44 5.96 -3.77
N GLU A 221 -19.39 5.30 -4.42
CA GLU A 221 -20.79 5.22 -3.92
C GLU A 221 -20.89 4.34 -2.68
N PHE A 222 -20.20 3.20 -2.68
CA PHE A 222 -20.10 2.35 -1.50
C PHE A 222 -19.51 3.11 -0.30
N LEU A 223 -18.49 3.94 -0.51
CA LEU A 223 -17.90 4.73 0.58
C LEU A 223 -18.90 5.72 1.19
N LYS A 224 -19.73 6.37 0.36
CA LYS A 224 -20.78 7.29 0.85
C LYS A 224 -21.85 6.55 1.65
N GLN A 225 -22.36 5.47 1.10
CA GLN A 225 -23.34 4.62 1.79
C GLN A 225 -22.79 4.06 3.10
N LEU A 226 -21.52 3.62 3.10
CA LEU A 226 -20.86 3.15 4.32
C LEU A 226 -20.72 4.26 5.37
N ARG A 227 -20.42 5.50 4.96
CA ARG A 227 -20.37 6.65 5.86
C ARG A 227 -21.73 6.94 6.50
N GLU A 228 -22.78 6.97 5.72
CA GLU A 228 -24.15 7.16 6.22
C GLU A 228 -24.53 6.05 7.19
N LEU A 229 -24.32 4.80 6.81
CA LEU A 229 -24.61 3.64 7.61
C LEU A 229 -23.88 3.64 8.96
N THR A 230 -22.58 3.96 8.97
CA THR A 230 -21.81 4.01 10.22
C THR A 230 -22.25 5.14 11.15
N LEU A 231 -22.77 6.25 10.62
CA LEU A 231 -23.38 7.32 11.41
C LEU A 231 -24.70 6.85 12.03
N ASP A 232 -25.56 6.20 11.26
CA ASP A 232 -26.87 5.71 11.73
C ASP A 232 -26.76 4.69 12.87
N TYR A 233 -25.71 3.85 12.84
CA TYR A 233 -25.47 2.82 13.85
C TYR A 233 -24.53 3.26 14.99
N GLY A 234 -24.01 4.50 14.97
CA GLY A 234 -23.05 4.99 15.96
C GLY A 234 -21.75 4.18 16.00
N VAL A 235 -21.25 3.81 14.84
CA VAL A 235 -20.03 3.01 14.64
C VAL A 235 -18.94 3.90 14.07
N VAL A 236 -17.72 3.80 14.60
CA VAL A 236 -16.57 4.59 14.14
C VAL A 236 -16.09 4.10 12.78
N LEU A 237 -16.06 4.99 11.79
CA LEU A 237 -15.49 4.72 10.47
C LEU A 237 -14.00 5.07 10.46
N ILE A 238 -13.15 4.08 10.11
CA ILE A 238 -11.70 4.23 10.01
C ILE A 238 -11.28 4.06 8.54
N PHE A 239 -10.70 5.09 7.95
CA PHE A 239 -10.01 4.95 6.65
C PHE A 239 -8.55 4.61 6.90
N ASP A 240 -8.14 3.46 6.37
CA ASP A 240 -6.74 3.12 6.27
C ASP A 240 -6.14 3.78 5.02
N GLU A 241 -5.57 4.94 5.24
CA GLU A 241 -4.87 5.72 4.22
C GLU A 241 -3.34 5.59 4.33
N VAL A 242 -2.86 4.48 4.82
CA VAL A 242 -1.41 4.20 4.90
C VAL A 242 -0.75 4.22 3.51
N ILE A 243 -1.46 3.80 2.46
CA ILE A 243 -0.99 3.92 1.06
C ILE A 243 -1.62 5.12 0.36
N THR A 244 -2.91 5.32 0.52
CA THR A 244 -3.72 6.29 -0.25
C THR A 244 -3.55 7.73 0.22
N GLY A 245 -3.21 7.93 1.50
CA GLY A 245 -2.94 9.23 2.07
C GLY A 245 -1.81 9.94 1.32
N PHE A 246 -2.09 11.16 0.87
CA PHE A 246 -1.15 11.98 0.07
C PHE A 246 -0.75 11.39 -1.29
N ARG A 247 -1.20 10.16 -1.61
CA ARG A 247 -0.90 9.51 -2.90
C ARG A 247 -1.99 9.73 -3.93
N VAL A 248 -3.24 9.52 -3.56
CA VAL A 248 -4.41 9.70 -4.45
C VAL A 248 -4.56 11.16 -4.84
N ALA A 249 -4.56 12.02 -3.85
CA ALA A 249 -4.62 13.48 -3.93
C ALA A 249 -3.92 14.07 -2.69
N PRO A 250 -3.70 15.40 -2.60
CA PRO A 250 -3.12 16.03 -1.40
C PRO A 250 -3.88 15.70 -0.11
N GLY A 251 -5.22 15.61 -0.16
CA GLY A 251 -6.07 15.24 0.98
C GLY A 251 -6.34 13.73 1.08
N GLY A 252 -5.57 12.87 0.39
CA GLY A 252 -5.80 11.44 0.36
C GLY A 252 -7.04 11.02 -0.43
N ALA A 253 -7.47 9.78 -0.25
CA ALA A 253 -8.68 9.26 -0.89
C ALA A 253 -9.94 9.91 -0.31
N GLN A 254 -9.97 10.24 0.98
CA GLN A 254 -11.09 10.94 1.60
C GLN A 254 -11.35 12.31 0.94
N GLY A 255 -10.29 13.04 0.60
CA GLY A 255 -10.41 14.31 -0.13
C GLY A 255 -10.89 14.11 -1.57
N TYR A 256 -10.45 13.06 -2.23
CA TYR A 256 -10.86 12.74 -3.60
C TYR A 256 -12.34 12.32 -3.70
N TYR A 257 -12.77 11.40 -2.83
CA TYR A 257 -14.16 10.90 -2.83
C TYR A 257 -15.15 11.81 -2.10
N ASN A 258 -14.65 12.84 -1.40
CA ASN A 258 -15.44 13.71 -0.53
C ASN A 258 -16.23 12.92 0.54
N VAL A 259 -15.56 11.98 1.19
CA VAL A 259 -16.09 11.17 2.29
C VAL A 259 -15.14 11.26 3.47
N THR A 260 -15.59 11.86 4.56
CA THR A 260 -14.77 12.08 5.76
C THR A 260 -15.05 10.99 6.81
N PRO A 261 -14.05 10.15 7.15
CA PRO A 261 -14.17 9.16 8.22
C PRO A 261 -14.03 9.83 9.61
N ASP A 262 -14.24 9.06 10.66
CA ASP A 262 -14.01 9.51 12.05
C ASP A 262 -12.53 9.47 12.41
N LEU A 263 -11.80 8.46 11.92
CA LEU A 263 -10.37 8.26 12.10
C LEU A 263 -9.70 7.92 10.76
N THR A 264 -8.45 8.40 10.59
CA THR A 264 -7.63 8.07 9.42
C THR A 264 -6.23 7.67 9.88
N THR A 265 -5.74 6.52 9.38
CA THR A 265 -4.37 6.06 9.61
C THR A 265 -3.47 6.47 8.45
N LEU A 266 -2.32 7.03 8.76
CA LEU A 266 -1.33 7.55 7.82
C LEU A 266 0.05 6.93 8.07
N ALA A 267 0.80 6.65 7.01
CA ALA A 267 2.22 6.27 7.08
C ALA A 267 2.89 6.56 5.73
N LYS A 268 4.03 5.95 5.47
CA LYS A 268 4.71 6.02 4.15
C LYS A 268 5.00 7.46 3.71
N ILE A 269 4.17 8.00 2.80
CA ILE A 269 4.36 9.35 2.25
C ILE A 269 4.36 10.43 3.33
N VAL A 270 3.56 10.28 4.39
CA VAL A 270 3.49 11.26 5.49
C VAL A 270 4.86 11.56 6.10
N ALA A 271 5.76 10.58 6.14
CA ALA A 271 7.11 10.68 6.67
C ALA A 271 8.20 10.83 5.59
N GLY A 272 7.83 11.22 4.36
CA GLY A 272 8.79 11.44 3.26
C GLY A 272 9.56 10.19 2.84
N GLY A 273 9.02 8.98 3.07
CA GLY A 273 9.68 7.71 2.79
C GLY A 273 10.55 7.17 3.93
N LEU A 274 10.65 7.89 5.04
CA LEU A 274 11.30 7.42 6.28
C LEU A 274 10.30 6.69 7.21
N PRO A 275 10.79 5.94 8.22
CA PRO A 275 9.91 5.36 9.23
C PRO A 275 9.10 6.44 9.95
N GLY A 276 7.77 6.28 9.97
CA GLY A 276 6.86 7.21 10.61
C GLY A 276 5.43 6.99 10.14
N GLY A 277 4.50 7.45 10.95
CA GLY A 277 3.08 7.42 10.68
C GLY A 277 2.32 8.33 11.63
N ALA A 278 1.02 8.43 11.42
CA ALA A 278 0.13 9.19 12.28
C ALA A 278 -1.26 8.56 12.29
N LEU A 279 -1.95 8.73 13.41
CA LEU A 279 -3.40 8.63 13.49
C LEU A 279 -3.96 10.03 13.59
N VAL A 280 -4.95 10.32 12.75
CA VAL A 280 -5.69 11.60 12.77
C VAL A 280 -7.18 11.34 12.81
N GLY A 281 -7.96 12.32 13.23
CA GLY A 281 -9.41 12.19 13.25
C GLY A 281 -10.08 13.14 14.22
N LYS A 282 -11.31 12.83 14.61
CA LYS A 282 -12.15 13.61 15.49
C LYS A 282 -11.45 13.87 16.83
N LYS A 283 -11.54 15.12 17.28
CA LYS A 283 -10.98 15.54 18.56
C LYS A 283 -11.49 14.69 19.72
N GLU A 284 -12.79 14.47 19.82
CA GLU A 284 -13.43 13.71 20.89
C GLU A 284 -12.90 12.27 21.02
N ILE A 285 -12.47 11.64 19.92
CA ILE A 285 -11.90 10.28 19.96
C ILE A 285 -10.42 10.35 20.37
N LEU A 286 -9.64 11.26 19.77
CA LEU A 286 -8.20 11.36 20.05
C LEU A 286 -7.90 11.92 21.46
N GLU A 287 -8.78 12.71 22.06
CA GLU A 287 -8.62 13.18 23.43
C GLU A 287 -8.68 12.05 24.49
N LEU A 288 -9.14 10.84 24.12
CA LEU A 288 -9.03 9.65 25.00
C LEU A 288 -7.58 9.22 25.28
N ILE A 289 -6.59 9.87 24.71
CA ILE A 289 -5.16 9.68 25.03
C ILE A 289 -4.72 10.70 26.10
N SER A 290 -5.46 11.77 26.29
CA SER A 290 -5.10 12.87 27.19
C SER A 290 -5.12 12.47 28.67
N VAL A 291 -4.51 13.32 29.49
CA VAL A 291 -4.53 13.15 30.95
C VAL A 291 -5.95 13.31 31.47
N ASP A 292 -6.75 14.19 30.87
CA ASP A 292 -8.12 14.44 31.29
C ASP A 292 -9.01 13.20 31.22
N ALA A 293 -8.83 12.35 30.19
CA ALA A 293 -9.53 11.08 30.06
C ALA A 293 -9.21 10.05 31.18
N GLU A 294 -8.14 10.28 31.95
CA GLU A 294 -7.77 9.43 33.09
C GLU A 294 -8.75 9.59 34.25
N GLU A 295 -9.31 10.78 34.47
CA GLU A 295 -10.30 11.03 35.50
C GLU A 295 -11.60 10.26 35.25
N GLU A 296 -11.90 9.99 34.01
CA GLU A 296 -13.05 9.19 33.57
C GLU A 296 -12.76 7.68 33.49
N GLY A 297 -11.51 7.26 33.73
CA GLY A 297 -11.07 5.87 33.59
C GLY A 297 -11.00 5.36 32.16
N LEU A 298 -11.02 6.27 31.16
CA LEU A 298 -11.06 5.97 29.72
C LEU A 298 -9.73 6.21 29.00
N LYS A 299 -8.71 6.68 29.72
CA LYS A 299 -7.41 6.98 29.10
C LYS A 299 -6.77 5.77 28.44
N MET A 300 -6.56 5.86 27.13
CA MET A 300 -5.76 4.90 26.40
C MET A 300 -4.26 5.27 26.48
N PRO A 301 -3.39 4.49 27.13
CA PRO A 301 -1.96 4.77 27.17
C PRO A 301 -1.33 4.54 25.78
N HIS A 302 -0.52 5.51 25.35
CA HIS A 302 0.19 5.42 24.08
C HIS A 302 1.66 5.91 24.23
N PRO A 303 2.57 5.09 24.76
CA PRO A 303 4.00 5.35 24.71
C PRO A 303 4.56 5.03 23.30
N GLY A 304 5.62 5.73 22.90
CA GLY A 304 6.29 5.47 21.61
C GLY A 304 7.61 6.23 21.51
N THR A 305 8.73 5.52 21.62
CA THR A 305 10.07 6.10 21.65
C THR A 305 10.36 7.00 20.44
N PHE A 306 9.91 6.60 19.26
CA PHE A 306 10.22 7.29 18.00
C PHE A 306 9.05 8.13 17.46
N ASN A 307 8.00 8.34 18.26
CA ASN A 307 6.87 9.17 17.83
C ASN A 307 7.34 10.57 17.46
N ALA A 308 6.95 11.08 16.30
CA ALA A 308 7.41 12.35 15.73
C ALA A 308 8.94 12.49 15.72
N ASN A 309 9.67 11.44 15.34
CA ASN A 309 11.14 11.53 15.22
C ASN A 309 11.55 12.74 14.38
N PRO A 310 12.52 13.59 14.85
CA PRO A 310 12.84 14.84 14.16
C PRO A 310 13.39 14.65 12.74
N VAL A 311 14.06 13.53 12.46
CA VAL A 311 14.54 13.23 11.08
C VAL A 311 13.36 12.87 10.19
N SER A 312 12.43 12.03 10.65
CA SER A 312 11.20 11.70 9.93
C SER A 312 10.30 12.93 9.76
N ALA A 313 10.21 13.79 10.78
CA ALA A 313 9.46 15.05 10.72
C ALA A 313 10.03 15.99 9.63
N SER A 314 11.37 16.16 9.59
CA SER A 314 12.00 17.00 8.57
C SER A 314 11.74 16.51 7.13
N ALA A 315 11.75 15.20 6.92
CA ALA A 315 11.41 14.59 5.64
C ALA A 315 9.92 14.76 5.30
N GLY A 316 9.03 14.48 6.27
CA GLY A 316 7.60 14.58 6.12
C GLY A 316 7.13 16.01 5.80
N ILE A 317 7.69 17.00 6.48
CA ILE A 317 7.40 18.42 6.23
C ILE A 317 7.70 18.79 4.76
N GLU A 318 8.90 18.49 4.26
CA GLU A 318 9.25 18.82 2.88
C GLU A 318 8.41 18.02 1.87
N MET A 319 8.15 16.74 2.14
CA MET A 319 7.25 15.92 1.33
C MET A 319 5.86 16.56 1.24
N LEU A 320 5.26 16.93 2.38
CA LEU A 320 3.90 17.46 2.41
C LEU A 320 3.80 18.85 1.78
N LYS A 321 4.83 19.70 1.92
CA LYS A 321 4.90 20.99 1.19
C LYS A 321 4.84 20.80 -0.33
N ILE A 322 5.52 19.79 -0.85
CA ILE A 322 5.52 19.49 -2.28
C ILE A 322 4.17 18.86 -2.70
N VAL A 323 3.67 17.90 -1.93
CA VAL A 323 2.38 17.23 -2.19
C VAL A 323 1.21 18.19 -2.17
N LYS A 324 1.22 19.20 -1.30
CA LYS A 324 0.20 20.27 -1.21
C LYS A 324 -0.07 20.94 -2.56
N THR A 325 0.89 20.95 -3.47
CA THR A 325 0.72 21.53 -4.82
C THR A 325 -0.19 20.70 -5.74
N GLY A 326 -0.46 19.43 -5.42
CA GLY A 326 -1.19 18.46 -6.25
C GLY A 326 -0.38 17.90 -7.43
N LYS A 327 0.66 18.61 -7.86
CA LYS A 327 1.46 18.24 -9.05
C LYS A 327 2.03 16.82 -9.02
N PRO A 328 2.66 16.35 -7.92
CA PRO A 328 3.20 15.00 -7.89
C PRO A 328 2.13 13.91 -8.08
N ASN A 329 0.95 14.13 -7.52
CA ASN A 329 -0.19 13.23 -7.67
C ASN A 329 -0.64 13.14 -9.12
N GLU A 330 -0.82 14.31 -9.78
CA GLU A 330 -1.24 14.40 -11.18
C GLU A 330 -0.24 13.67 -12.10
N ILE A 331 1.06 13.91 -11.94
CA ILE A 331 2.11 13.26 -12.74
C ILE A 331 2.09 11.75 -12.51
N ALA A 332 2.11 11.30 -11.25
CA ALA A 332 2.12 9.88 -10.95
C ALA A 332 0.87 9.17 -11.51
N ASN A 333 -0.32 9.77 -11.34
CA ASN A 333 -1.57 9.21 -11.84
C ASN A 333 -1.57 9.14 -13.38
N LEU A 334 -1.11 10.18 -14.06
CA LEU A 334 -1.01 10.23 -15.53
C LEU A 334 -0.04 9.16 -16.06
N MET A 335 1.13 8.99 -15.42
CA MET A 335 2.11 7.98 -15.84
C MET A 335 1.56 6.56 -15.68
N ALA A 336 0.82 6.29 -14.61
CA ALA A 336 0.18 4.98 -14.42
C ALA A 336 -0.90 4.71 -15.48
N GLN A 337 -1.73 5.70 -15.78
CA GLN A 337 -2.74 5.57 -16.83
C GLN A 337 -2.09 5.23 -18.18
N LYS A 338 -1.09 6.02 -18.60
CA LYS A 338 -0.36 5.77 -19.86
C LYS A 338 0.26 4.38 -19.90
N LEU A 339 0.82 3.93 -18.78
CA LEU A 339 1.43 2.60 -18.72
C LEU A 339 0.38 1.49 -18.82
N ARG A 340 -0.74 1.58 -18.11
CA ARG A 340 -1.84 0.61 -18.19
C ARG A 340 -2.37 0.51 -19.63
N ASP A 341 -2.64 1.65 -20.26
CA ASP A 341 -3.18 1.71 -21.63
C ASP A 341 -2.23 1.03 -22.62
N LYS A 342 -0.96 1.40 -22.60
CA LYS A 342 0.04 0.83 -23.52
C LYS A 342 0.34 -0.66 -23.26
N LEU A 343 0.38 -1.11 -22.01
CA LEU A 343 0.55 -2.53 -21.71
C LEU A 343 -0.66 -3.36 -22.18
N ASN A 344 -1.87 -2.82 -22.08
CA ASN A 344 -3.07 -3.46 -22.59
C ASN A 344 -3.09 -3.53 -24.12
N GLU A 345 -2.54 -2.53 -24.83
CA GLU A 345 -2.34 -2.61 -26.29
C GLU A 345 -1.44 -3.80 -26.68
N VAL A 346 -0.35 -4.03 -25.93
CA VAL A 346 0.51 -5.20 -26.13
C VAL A 346 -0.27 -6.50 -25.85
N ILE A 347 -0.96 -6.58 -24.72
CA ILE A 347 -1.76 -7.75 -24.32
C ILE A 347 -2.77 -8.12 -25.42
N ASP A 348 -3.53 -7.14 -25.91
CA ASP A 348 -4.51 -7.36 -26.97
C ASP A 348 -3.85 -7.77 -28.31
N SER A 349 -2.70 -7.19 -28.65
CA SER A 349 -1.96 -7.53 -29.89
C SER A 349 -1.43 -8.96 -29.87
N TYR A 350 -1.02 -9.43 -28.69
CA TYR A 350 -0.53 -10.77 -28.44
C TYR A 350 -1.64 -11.77 -28.12
N LYS A 351 -2.91 -11.33 -28.02
CA LYS A 351 -4.10 -12.12 -27.65
C LYS A 351 -3.90 -12.90 -26.34
N LEU A 352 -3.28 -12.26 -25.35
CA LEU A 352 -3.12 -12.86 -24.02
C LEU A 352 -4.44 -12.78 -23.26
N ASP A 353 -4.70 -13.77 -22.42
CA ASP A 353 -5.79 -13.74 -21.44
C ASP A 353 -5.38 -13.02 -20.16
N TRP A 354 -4.78 -11.85 -20.33
CA TRP A 354 -4.30 -10.96 -19.27
C TRP A 354 -4.99 -9.61 -19.34
N VAL A 355 -4.96 -8.87 -18.24
CA VAL A 355 -5.38 -7.47 -18.21
C VAL A 355 -4.56 -6.67 -17.19
N ILE A 356 -4.28 -5.43 -17.54
CA ILE A 356 -3.68 -4.45 -16.63
C ILE A 356 -4.75 -3.43 -16.28
N TYR A 357 -5.04 -3.31 -14.98
CA TYR A 357 -6.06 -2.40 -14.46
C TYR A 357 -5.53 -1.60 -13.27
N GLY A 358 -6.36 -0.80 -12.65
CA GLY A 358 -6.06 -0.01 -11.46
C GLY A 358 -6.47 1.44 -11.61
N GLU A 359 -6.41 2.15 -10.51
CA GLU A 359 -6.76 3.55 -10.41
C GLU A 359 -5.57 4.38 -9.93
N PHE A 360 -5.66 5.69 -10.11
CA PHE A 360 -4.60 6.62 -9.69
C PHE A 360 -3.22 6.18 -10.19
N SER A 361 -2.22 6.22 -9.33
CA SER A 361 -0.86 5.77 -9.65
C SER A 361 -0.66 4.25 -9.54
N GLY A 362 -1.73 3.48 -9.33
CA GLY A 362 -1.71 2.03 -9.21
C GLY A 362 -1.69 1.31 -10.57
N ILE A 363 -0.97 0.20 -10.62
CA ILE A 363 -0.89 -0.72 -11.75
C ILE A 363 -1.13 -2.10 -11.18
N ARG A 364 -2.13 -2.84 -11.70
CA ARG A 364 -2.48 -4.19 -11.25
C ARG A 364 -2.46 -5.14 -12.42
N PHE A 365 -1.88 -6.31 -12.22
CA PHE A 365 -1.83 -7.38 -13.21
C PHE A 365 -2.81 -8.48 -12.83
N LEU A 366 -3.69 -8.83 -13.74
CA LEU A 366 -4.46 -10.07 -13.73
C LEU A 366 -3.96 -10.92 -14.90
N VAL A 367 -3.22 -11.99 -14.58
CA VAL A 367 -2.49 -12.82 -15.55
C VAL A 367 -3.15 -14.18 -15.61
N GLY A 368 -3.48 -14.67 -16.82
CA GLY A 368 -4.09 -15.97 -16.97
C GLY A 368 -5.50 -16.08 -16.40
N HIS A 369 -6.36 -15.10 -16.67
CA HIS A 369 -7.73 -15.07 -16.12
C HIS A 369 -8.68 -16.10 -16.79
N GLY A 370 -8.27 -16.72 -17.90
CA GLY A 370 -8.97 -17.82 -18.56
C GLY A 370 -10.09 -17.41 -19.52
N GLU A 371 -10.48 -16.15 -19.59
CA GLU A 371 -11.52 -15.61 -20.49
C GLU A 371 -10.89 -15.17 -21.81
N LYS A 372 -10.67 -16.11 -22.73
CA LYS A 372 -9.89 -15.90 -23.97
C LYS A 372 -10.46 -14.84 -24.92
N ASP A 373 -11.76 -14.60 -24.88
CA ASP A 373 -12.45 -13.64 -25.76
C ASP A 373 -12.61 -12.25 -25.10
N LEU A 374 -12.22 -12.11 -23.84
CA LEU A 374 -12.30 -10.83 -23.13
C LEU A 374 -11.21 -9.90 -23.65
N ARG A 375 -11.62 -8.74 -24.17
CA ARG A 375 -10.69 -7.66 -24.51
C ARG A 375 -10.39 -6.83 -23.29
N THR A 376 -9.17 -6.31 -23.21
CA THR A 376 -8.72 -5.51 -22.05
C THR A 376 -9.63 -4.30 -21.79
N LYS A 377 -10.17 -3.67 -22.84
CA LYS A 377 -11.09 -2.52 -22.77
C LYS A 377 -12.48 -2.86 -22.21
N ASP A 378 -12.89 -4.14 -22.28
CA ASP A 378 -14.20 -4.62 -21.82
C ASP A 378 -14.13 -5.18 -20.38
N PHE A 379 -12.94 -5.16 -19.80
CA PHE A 379 -12.72 -5.60 -18.41
C PHE A 379 -13.18 -4.54 -17.42
N ASP A 380 -14.05 -4.94 -16.50
CA ASP A 380 -14.49 -4.12 -15.38
C ASP A 380 -14.22 -4.84 -14.05
N PRO A 381 -13.21 -4.41 -13.26
CA PRO A 381 -12.83 -5.07 -12.03
C PRO A 381 -13.93 -5.04 -10.95
N TYR A 382 -14.91 -4.12 -11.06
CA TYR A 382 -16.04 -4.04 -10.12
C TYR A 382 -17.09 -5.13 -10.33
N THR A 383 -17.12 -5.75 -11.52
CA THR A 383 -18.04 -6.84 -11.85
C THR A 383 -17.41 -8.23 -11.68
N TRP A 384 -16.10 -8.29 -11.47
CA TRP A 384 -15.38 -9.56 -11.28
C TRP A 384 -15.51 -10.09 -9.86
N ASP A 385 -15.44 -11.42 -9.75
CA ASP A 385 -15.27 -12.05 -8.43
C ASP A 385 -13.96 -11.53 -7.78
N TYR A 386 -14.10 -10.74 -6.72
CA TYR A 386 -12.96 -10.14 -6.02
C TYR A 386 -11.93 -11.16 -5.53
N ARG A 387 -12.38 -12.40 -5.26
CA ARG A 387 -11.48 -13.50 -4.89
C ARG A 387 -10.53 -13.89 -6.02
N LYS A 388 -10.97 -13.73 -7.27
CA LYS A 388 -10.11 -13.95 -8.45
C LYS A 388 -9.15 -12.80 -8.68
N LEU A 389 -9.55 -11.55 -8.42
CA LEU A 389 -8.69 -10.39 -8.61
C LEU A 389 -7.43 -10.43 -7.75
N LYS A 390 -7.53 -10.92 -6.52
CA LYS A 390 -6.40 -10.90 -5.59
C LYS A 390 -5.47 -12.11 -5.72
N GLU A 391 -5.96 -13.26 -6.11
CA GLU A 391 -5.21 -14.51 -5.99
C GLU A 391 -5.35 -15.47 -7.19
N ASN A 392 -5.95 -15.02 -8.28
CA ASN A 392 -6.08 -15.84 -9.48
C ASN A 392 -4.87 -15.67 -10.40
N ASN A 393 -3.71 -16.19 -9.96
CA ASN A 393 -2.49 -16.07 -10.74
C ASN A 393 -1.76 -17.43 -10.77
N ASP A 394 -1.26 -17.80 -11.95
CA ASP A 394 -0.36 -18.93 -12.12
C ASP A 394 1.04 -18.58 -11.55
N PRO A 395 1.52 -19.26 -10.48
CA PRO A 395 2.80 -18.92 -9.86
C PRO A 395 4.00 -19.03 -10.80
N GLU A 396 4.02 -20.01 -11.70
CA GLU A 396 5.12 -20.20 -12.66
C GLU A 396 5.12 -19.09 -13.73
N LEU A 397 3.94 -18.71 -14.19
CA LEU A 397 3.77 -17.61 -15.13
C LEU A 397 4.21 -16.27 -14.51
N LEU A 398 3.78 -16.01 -13.27
CA LEU A 398 4.17 -14.79 -12.53
C LEU A 398 5.66 -14.75 -12.23
N LYS A 399 6.27 -15.88 -11.86
CA LYS A 399 7.72 -15.99 -11.63
C LYS A 399 8.50 -15.65 -12.91
N SER A 400 8.12 -16.24 -14.03
CA SER A 400 8.76 -16.02 -15.32
C SER A 400 8.59 -14.59 -15.81
N LEU A 401 7.39 -14.00 -15.67
CA LEU A 401 7.12 -12.59 -15.96
C LEU A 401 8.03 -11.68 -15.13
N ARG A 402 8.11 -11.91 -13.82
CA ARG A 402 8.94 -11.12 -12.91
C ARG A 402 10.43 -11.18 -13.28
N CYS A 403 10.95 -12.40 -13.54
CA CYS A 403 12.35 -12.61 -13.93
C CYS A 403 12.63 -11.96 -15.29
N GLY A 404 11.74 -12.10 -16.26
CA GLY A 404 11.88 -11.51 -17.59
C GLY A 404 11.88 -9.98 -17.55
N LEU A 405 11.01 -9.36 -16.75
CA LEU A 405 11.00 -7.91 -16.56
C LEU A 405 12.31 -7.41 -15.95
N LEU A 406 12.84 -8.09 -14.92
CA LEU A 406 14.14 -7.74 -14.32
C LEU A 406 15.30 -7.88 -15.32
N LEU A 407 15.33 -8.94 -16.14
CA LEU A 407 16.31 -9.10 -17.20
C LEU A 407 16.24 -7.97 -18.24
N ASN A 408 15.08 -7.38 -18.43
CA ASN A 408 14.88 -6.25 -19.33
C ASN A 408 14.95 -4.87 -18.62
N GLY A 409 15.45 -4.80 -17.38
CA GLY A 409 15.69 -3.56 -16.66
C GLY A 409 14.44 -2.94 -16.00
N ILE A 410 13.42 -3.72 -15.69
CA ILE A 410 12.19 -3.26 -15.06
C ILE A 410 11.98 -3.96 -13.72
N ASP A 411 11.89 -3.20 -12.65
CA ASP A 411 11.56 -3.71 -11.33
C ASP A 411 10.09 -3.43 -11.00
N LEU A 412 9.22 -4.27 -11.55
CA LEU A 412 7.77 -4.27 -11.35
C LEU A 412 7.35 -5.65 -10.82
N ALA A 413 6.65 -5.68 -9.70
CA ALA A 413 6.15 -6.94 -9.14
C ALA A 413 5.14 -7.62 -10.09
N SER A 414 5.09 -8.95 -10.07
CA SER A 414 4.23 -9.73 -10.95
C SER A 414 2.73 -9.50 -10.71
N ASN A 415 2.34 -8.96 -9.56
CA ASN A 415 0.96 -8.57 -9.26
C ASN A 415 0.71 -7.05 -9.45
N GLY A 416 1.73 -6.29 -9.89
CA GLY A 416 1.61 -4.88 -10.17
C GLY A 416 2.57 -3.99 -9.38
N GLY A 417 2.34 -2.69 -9.46
CA GLY A 417 3.19 -1.67 -8.84
C GLY A 417 2.54 -0.30 -8.78
N MET A 418 3.37 0.72 -8.68
CA MET A 418 2.94 2.11 -8.61
C MET A 418 3.92 3.01 -9.37
N THR A 419 3.42 4.02 -10.04
CA THR A 419 4.23 5.10 -10.57
C THR A 419 4.50 6.17 -9.51
N THR A 420 5.46 7.01 -9.79
CA THR A 420 5.88 8.16 -8.99
C THR A 420 5.95 9.41 -9.87
N ALA A 421 6.08 10.58 -9.27
CA ALA A 421 6.28 11.83 -10.01
C ALA A 421 7.65 11.92 -10.72
N ALA A 422 8.55 10.96 -10.46
CA ALA A 422 9.85 10.89 -11.14
C ALA A 422 9.81 10.08 -12.44
N HIS A 423 8.73 9.34 -12.71
CA HIS A 423 8.58 8.62 -13.98
C HIS A 423 8.32 9.58 -15.13
N SER A 424 8.88 9.28 -16.29
CA SER A 424 8.74 10.03 -17.55
C SER A 424 8.06 9.20 -18.64
N ASP A 425 7.66 9.86 -19.73
CA ASP A 425 7.15 9.19 -20.94
C ASP A 425 8.19 8.22 -21.55
N GLU A 426 9.48 8.52 -21.41
CA GLU A 426 10.55 7.63 -21.85
C GLU A 426 10.58 6.35 -21.00
N ASP A 427 10.42 6.45 -19.67
CA ASP A 427 10.37 5.31 -18.78
C ASP A 427 9.17 4.40 -19.11
N ILE A 428 8.01 5.01 -19.40
CA ILE A 428 6.83 4.27 -19.83
C ILE A 428 7.11 3.51 -21.14
N THR A 429 7.69 4.18 -22.14
CA THR A 429 8.02 3.54 -23.43
C THR A 429 9.00 2.38 -23.22
N ARG A 430 10.09 2.59 -22.48
CA ARG A 430 11.07 1.53 -22.17
C ARG A 430 10.45 0.35 -21.42
N THR A 431 9.47 0.62 -20.55
CA THR A 431 8.76 -0.43 -19.81
C THR A 431 7.87 -1.26 -20.72
N VAL A 432 7.17 -0.62 -21.65
CA VAL A 432 6.34 -1.32 -22.66
C VAL A 432 7.20 -2.20 -23.56
N ASP A 433 8.31 -1.68 -24.09
CA ASP A 433 9.26 -2.45 -24.90
C ASP A 433 9.86 -3.65 -24.11
N ALA A 434 10.15 -3.45 -22.84
CA ALA A 434 10.65 -4.51 -21.95
C ALA A 434 9.59 -5.58 -21.67
N PHE A 435 8.34 -5.18 -21.50
CA PHE A 435 7.20 -6.09 -21.33
C PHE A 435 7.01 -6.94 -22.59
N GLU A 436 7.02 -6.33 -23.77
CA GLU A 436 6.90 -7.04 -25.06
C GLU A 436 8.02 -8.07 -25.23
N ARG A 437 9.28 -7.67 -25.01
CA ARG A 437 10.41 -8.63 -25.02
C ARG A 437 10.24 -9.76 -24.00
N THR A 438 9.69 -9.46 -22.83
CA THR A 438 9.45 -10.48 -21.81
C THR A 438 8.38 -11.48 -22.26
N VAL A 439 7.30 -11.01 -22.87
CA VAL A 439 6.24 -11.85 -23.46
C VAL A 439 6.84 -12.76 -24.55
N ASP A 440 7.70 -12.23 -25.42
CA ASP A 440 8.37 -13.04 -26.45
C ASP A 440 9.29 -14.12 -25.83
N MET A 441 10.04 -13.78 -24.76
CA MET A 441 10.83 -14.79 -24.04
C MET A 441 9.95 -15.88 -23.42
N MET A 442 8.82 -15.53 -22.83
CA MET A 442 7.85 -16.48 -22.26
C MET A 442 7.23 -17.39 -23.34
N ARG A 443 7.01 -16.88 -24.56
CA ARG A 443 6.57 -17.69 -25.69
C ARG A 443 7.64 -18.70 -26.13
N VAL A 444 8.90 -18.28 -26.17
CA VAL A 444 10.02 -19.17 -26.51
C VAL A 444 10.16 -20.29 -25.47
N ASP A 445 9.91 -19.98 -24.19
CA ASP A 445 9.91 -20.97 -23.10
C ASP A 445 8.65 -21.86 -23.09
N GLY A 446 7.67 -21.62 -23.96
CA GLY A 446 6.42 -22.39 -24.06
C GLY A 446 5.43 -22.12 -22.91
N LEU A 447 5.61 -21.03 -22.18
CA LEU A 447 4.75 -20.64 -21.04
C LEU A 447 3.44 -20.00 -21.48
N ILE A 448 3.44 -19.41 -22.66
CA ILE A 448 2.26 -18.81 -23.32
C ILE A 448 2.12 -19.38 -24.72
N LEU A 449 0.89 -19.65 -25.14
CA LEU A 449 0.61 -20.22 -26.44
C LEU A 449 0.95 -19.24 -27.57
N ASN A 450 1.52 -19.76 -28.64
CA ASN A 450 1.60 -19.02 -29.90
C ASN A 450 0.18 -18.84 -30.46
N SER A 451 -0.25 -17.60 -30.63
CA SER A 451 -1.55 -17.24 -31.20
C SER A 451 -1.62 -17.55 -32.72
#